data_c9eb1525f1c6c85981691fd125dbdfd8
#
_entry.id   c9eb1525f1c6c85981691fd125dbdfd8
#
_cell.length_a   1.000
_cell.length_b   1.000
_cell.length_c   1.000
_cell.angle_alpha   90.00
_cell.angle_beta   90.00
_cell.angle_gamma   90.00
#
_symmetry.space_group_name_H-M   'P 1'
#
loop_
_entity.id
_entity.type
_entity.pdbx_description
1 polymer ?
#
loop_
_entity_poly.entity_id
_entity_poly.type
_entity_poly.pdbx_seq_one_letter_code
_entity_poly.pdbx_strand_id
1 'polypeptide(L)'
;MKEMLFTKDESKFIQECLQNEIMSLKSGLCCQDMEITNRNAKIEKECQRLIKKFERAEKTIKVSSRKGKGRGLQYWVCERIAKMFGIEFVQSDDNCLIHSREMGLNGVDVILRGEIYNKFPFDIECKSCESLSIPDWIRQAKENNKKEDRDWLVVFKKHTLGSEPFVIMGWECFEKMMMKIL
;
A
#
# COMPACT_ATOMS: atom_id res chain seq x y z
N MET A 1 24.47 -10.37 6.75
CA MET A 1 24.86 -9.08 6.15
C MET A 1 23.79 -8.07 6.50
N LYS A 2 24.11 -7.01 7.28
CA LYS A 2 23.18 -5.91 7.51
C LYS A 2 22.97 -5.19 6.17
N GLU A 3 21.75 -5.17 5.65
CA GLU A 3 21.40 -4.31 4.53
C GLU A 3 21.59 -2.87 4.99
N MET A 4 22.50 -2.14 4.33
CA MET A 4 22.62 -0.70 4.53
C MET A 4 21.40 -0.05 3.92
N LEU A 5 20.46 0.40 4.75
CA LEU A 5 19.28 1.18 4.36
C LEU A 5 19.70 2.64 4.23
N PHE A 6 19.78 3.13 3.00
CA PHE A 6 19.97 4.56 2.74
C PHE A 6 18.65 5.31 2.88
N THR A 7 18.71 6.52 3.41
CA THR A 7 17.59 7.46 3.34
C THR A 7 17.30 7.85 1.89
N LYS A 8 16.12 8.41 1.64
CA LYS A 8 15.75 8.86 0.29
C LYS A 8 16.70 9.94 -0.24
N ASP A 9 17.16 10.83 0.63
CA ASP A 9 18.07 11.92 0.27
C ASP A 9 19.49 11.40 0.01
N GLU A 10 19.97 10.43 0.80
CA GLU A 10 21.24 9.75 0.56
C GLU A 10 21.22 8.97 -0.76
N SER A 11 20.14 8.25 -1.07
CA SER A 11 20.00 7.54 -2.34
C SER A 11 20.03 8.48 -3.53
N LYS A 12 19.36 9.65 -3.45
CA LYS A 12 19.35 10.66 -4.48
C LYS A 12 20.72 11.27 -4.67
N PHE A 13 21.41 11.62 -3.59
CA PHE A 13 22.77 12.16 -3.62
C PHE A 13 23.76 11.19 -4.28
N ILE A 14 23.70 9.89 -3.91
CA ILE A 14 24.56 8.86 -4.53
C ILE A 14 24.29 8.74 -6.04
N GLN A 15 23.01 8.78 -6.48
CA GLN A 15 22.66 8.74 -7.90
C GLN A 15 23.21 9.96 -8.65
N GLU A 16 23.09 11.15 -8.09
CA GLU A 16 23.64 12.40 -8.66
C GLU A 16 25.17 12.33 -8.78
N CYS A 17 25.86 11.83 -7.76
CA CYS A 17 27.31 11.63 -7.80
C CYS A 17 27.74 10.67 -8.91
N LEU A 18 27.04 9.52 -9.05
CA LEU A 18 27.33 8.54 -10.08
C LEU A 18 27.06 9.08 -11.50
N GLN A 19 26.03 9.88 -11.69
CA GLN A 19 25.73 10.53 -12.97
C GLN A 19 26.79 11.57 -13.34
N ASN A 20 27.25 12.36 -12.37
CA ASN A 20 28.32 13.33 -12.57
C ASN A 20 29.65 12.64 -12.96
N GLU A 21 29.94 11.50 -12.34
CA GLU A 21 31.14 10.69 -12.70
C GLU A 21 31.06 10.18 -14.14
N ILE A 22 29.87 9.67 -14.56
CA ILE A 22 29.65 9.25 -15.96
C ILE A 22 29.87 10.42 -16.94
N MET A 23 29.36 11.60 -16.61
CA MET A 23 29.54 12.80 -17.44
C MET A 23 31.02 13.22 -17.53
N SER A 24 31.73 13.19 -16.42
CA SER A 24 33.18 13.48 -16.36
C SER A 24 33.99 12.50 -17.20
N LEU A 25 33.71 11.20 -17.10
CA LEU A 25 34.35 10.16 -17.90
C LEU A 25 34.11 10.34 -19.40
N LYS A 26 32.91 10.77 -19.79
CA LYS A 26 32.54 11.02 -21.21
C LYS A 26 33.24 12.28 -21.77
N SER A 27 33.36 13.32 -20.96
CA SER A 27 34.06 14.55 -21.37
C SER A 27 35.58 14.40 -21.47
N GLY A 28 36.16 13.46 -20.68
CA GLY A 28 37.58 13.13 -20.69
C GLY A 28 38.04 12.22 -21.84
N LEU A 29 37.15 11.77 -22.71
CA LEU A 29 37.42 10.86 -23.82
C LEU A 29 38.20 11.48 -25.00
N CYS A 30 38.83 12.65 -24.83
CA CYS A 30 39.68 13.26 -25.85
C CYS A 30 41.12 12.69 -25.89
N CYS A 31 41.44 11.67 -25.07
CA CYS A 31 42.75 11.03 -25.02
C CYS A 31 42.80 9.79 -25.91
N GLN A 32 43.81 9.72 -26.80
CA GLN A 32 44.05 8.58 -27.73
C GLN A 32 44.61 7.32 -27.01
N ASP A 33 44.59 7.28 -25.69
CA ASP A 33 45.10 6.15 -24.90
C ASP A 33 43.98 5.11 -24.74
N MET A 34 44.16 3.98 -25.41
CA MET A 34 43.21 2.87 -25.44
C MET A 34 43.00 2.21 -24.07
N GLU A 35 43.98 2.27 -23.20
CA GLU A 35 43.93 1.69 -21.87
C GLU A 35 43.08 2.54 -20.92
N ILE A 36 43.18 3.87 -21.00
CA ILE A 36 42.36 4.83 -20.28
C ILE A 36 40.91 4.72 -20.75
N THR A 37 40.67 4.62 -22.07
CA THR A 37 39.31 4.46 -22.66
C THR A 37 38.63 3.19 -22.15
N ASN A 38 39.34 2.05 -22.11
CA ASN A 38 38.81 0.79 -21.62
C ASN A 38 38.49 0.83 -20.12
N ARG A 39 39.33 1.50 -19.32
CA ARG A 39 39.11 1.69 -17.89
C ARG A 39 37.89 2.54 -17.65
N ASN A 40 37.72 3.67 -18.36
CA ASN A 40 36.59 4.57 -18.24
C ASN A 40 35.27 3.87 -18.64
N ALA A 41 35.26 3.07 -19.71
CA ALA A 41 34.09 2.28 -20.11
C ALA A 41 33.67 1.25 -19.05
N LYS A 42 34.62 0.65 -18.34
CA LYS A 42 34.35 -0.31 -17.25
C LYS A 42 33.74 0.41 -16.05
N ILE A 43 34.26 1.58 -15.68
CA ILE A 43 33.72 2.41 -14.58
C ILE A 43 32.30 2.90 -14.92
N GLU A 44 32.09 3.42 -16.12
CA GLU A 44 30.76 3.85 -16.59
C GLU A 44 29.72 2.72 -16.47
N LYS A 45 30.08 1.51 -16.94
CA LYS A 45 29.20 0.34 -16.85
C LYS A 45 28.84 -0.03 -15.41
N GLU A 46 29.77 0.06 -14.48
CA GLU A 46 29.52 -0.23 -13.08
C GLU A 46 28.66 0.86 -12.42
N CYS A 47 28.91 2.14 -12.72
CA CYS A 47 28.04 3.25 -12.28
C CYS A 47 26.59 3.08 -12.74
N GLN A 48 26.38 2.74 -14.02
CA GLN A 48 25.04 2.47 -14.55
C GLN A 48 24.36 1.28 -13.88
N ARG A 49 25.14 0.23 -13.55
CA ARG A 49 24.62 -0.92 -12.80
C ARG A 49 24.17 -0.53 -11.40
N LEU A 50 24.93 0.31 -10.69
CA LEU A 50 24.59 0.81 -9.36
C LEU A 50 23.36 1.69 -9.40
N ILE A 51 23.24 2.63 -10.35
CA ILE A 51 22.03 3.47 -10.52
C ILE A 51 20.79 2.60 -10.67
N LYS A 52 20.81 1.60 -11.56
CA LYS A 52 19.69 0.66 -11.75
C LYS A 52 19.35 -0.12 -10.48
N LYS A 53 20.36 -0.48 -9.67
CA LYS A 53 20.17 -1.16 -8.39
C LYS A 53 19.45 -0.26 -7.39
N PHE A 54 19.84 1.01 -7.27
CA PHE A 54 19.16 2.00 -6.42
C PHE A 54 17.72 2.27 -6.84
N GLU A 55 17.47 2.46 -8.14
CA GLU A 55 16.11 2.64 -8.66
C GLU A 55 15.18 1.45 -8.35
N ARG A 56 15.71 0.22 -8.45
CA ARG A 56 14.94 -0.99 -8.08
C ARG A 56 14.65 -1.05 -6.59
N ALA A 57 15.63 -0.71 -5.75
CA ALA A 57 15.47 -0.68 -4.30
C ALA A 57 14.41 0.37 -3.88
N GLU A 58 14.45 1.57 -4.45
CA GLU A 58 13.42 2.61 -4.21
C GLU A 58 12.01 2.13 -4.59
N LYS A 59 11.85 1.49 -5.76
CA LYS A 59 10.56 0.93 -6.18
C LYS A 59 10.07 -0.13 -5.20
N THR A 60 10.95 -1.00 -4.73
CA THR A 60 10.62 -2.07 -3.77
C THR A 60 10.18 -1.49 -2.42
N ILE A 61 10.90 -0.48 -1.90
CA ILE A 61 10.55 0.20 -0.64
C ILE A 61 9.17 0.90 -0.78
N LYS A 62 8.91 1.60 -1.88
CA LYS A 62 7.59 2.24 -2.12
C LYS A 62 6.44 1.25 -2.15
N VAL A 63 6.61 0.11 -2.81
CA VAL A 63 5.58 -0.96 -2.88
C VAL A 63 5.36 -1.60 -1.52
N SER A 64 6.42 -1.94 -0.79
CA SER A 64 6.34 -2.49 0.56
C SER A 64 5.64 -1.52 1.53
N SER A 65 5.98 -0.23 1.49
CA SER A 65 5.32 0.80 2.29
C SER A 65 3.83 0.94 1.97
N ARG A 66 3.43 0.90 0.69
CA ARG A 66 2.01 0.96 0.29
C ARG A 66 1.22 -0.26 0.79
N LYS A 67 1.77 -1.46 0.64
CA LYS A 67 1.16 -2.70 1.17
C LYS A 67 1.03 -2.65 2.69
N GLY A 68 2.07 -2.20 3.41
CA GLY A 68 2.03 -2.04 4.86
C GLY A 68 0.95 -1.07 5.33
N LYS A 69 0.79 0.07 4.65
CA LYS A 69 -0.25 1.07 4.97
C LYS A 69 -1.67 0.53 4.71
N GLY A 70 -1.88 -0.20 3.62
CA GLY A 70 -3.15 -0.85 3.32
C GLY A 70 -3.53 -1.87 4.39
N ARG A 71 -2.59 -2.74 4.78
CA ARG A 71 -2.78 -3.73 5.85
C ARG A 71 -3.06 -3.07 7.20
N GLY A 72 -2.36 -1.98 7.53
CA GLY A 72 -2.60 -1.23 8.76
C GLY A 72 -4.03 -0.68 8.86
N LEU A 73 -4.62 -0.23 7.75
CA LEU A 73 -6.02 0.20 7.74
C LEU A 73 -6.98 -0.98 7.93
N GLN A 74 -6.73 -2.13 7.27
CA GLN A 74 -7.55 -3.34 7.45
C GLN A 74 -7.56 -3.79 8.92
N TYR A 75 -6.40 -3.84 9.58
CA TYR A 75 -6.30 -4.18 11.01
C TYR A 75 -7.04 -3.19 11.89
N TRP A 76 -6.87 -1.89 11.64
CA TRP A 76 -7.59 -0.86 12.37
C TRP A 76 -9.11 -1.04 12.25
N VAL A 77 -9.62 -1.36 11.06
CA VAL A 77 -11.05 -1.65 10.85
C VAL A 77 -11.49 -2.88 11.63
N CYS A 78 -10.71 -3.97 11.57
CA CYS A 78 -10.99 -5.19 12.34
C CYS A 78 -11.06 -4.91 13.84
N GLU A 79 -10.09 -4.17 14.40
CA GLU A 79 -10.07 -3.77 15.82
C GLU A 79 -11.29 -2.92 16.20
N ARG A 80 -11.70 -2.00 15.32
CA ARG A 80 -12.88 -1.15 15.57
C ARG A 80 -14.17 -1.95 15.59
N ILE A 81 -14.33 -2.88 14.65
CA ILE A 81 -15.50 -3.78 14.65
C ILE A 81 -15.47 -4.68 15.89
N ALA A 82 -14.34 -5.29 16.21
CA ALA A 82 -14.20 -6.11 17.41
C ALA A 82 -14.61 -5.35 18.67
N LYS A 83 -14.16 -4.11 18.80
CA LYS A 83 -14.54 -3.23 19.94
C LYS A 83 -16.04 -2.96 20.00
N MET A 84 -16.73 -2.79 18.85
CA MET A 84 -18.19 -2.59 18.83
C MET A 84 -18.96 -3.79 19.39
N PHE A 85 -18.41 -4.99 19.23
CA PHE A 85 -19.02 -6.24 19.69
C PHE A 85 -18.45 -6.77 21.00
N GLY A 86 -17.50 -6.04 21.62
CA GLY A 86 -16.90 -6.45 22.89
C GLY A 86 -16.04 -7.70 22.80
N ILE A 87 -15.47 -8.00 21.60
CA ILE A 87 -14.60 -9.15 21.35
C ILE A 87 -13.15 -8.69 21.13
N GLU A 88 -12.21 -9.60 21.36
CA GLU A 88 -10.80 -9.38 21.08
C GLU A 88 -10.49 -9.69 19.61
N PHE A 89 -9.72 -8.81 18.97
CA PHE A 89 -9.15 -9.05 17.65
C PHE A 89 -7.71 -9.53 17.81
N VAL A 90 -7.44 -10.74 17.36
CA VAL A 90 -6.09 -11.33 17.35
C VAL A 90 -5.65 -11.52 15.91
N GLN A 91 -4.71 -10.69 15.46
CA GLN A 91 -4.24 -10.66 14.08
C GLN A 91 -3.66 -11.99 13.56
N SER A 92 -3.05 -12.77 14.44
CA SER A 92 -2.43 -14.07 14.13
C SER A 92 -3.37 -15.26 14.24
N ASP A 93 -4.64 -15.05 14.66
CA ASP A 93 -5.61 -16.10 14.80
C ASP A 93 -6.54 -16.16 13.58
N ASP A 94 -6.29 -17.12 12.71
CA ASP A 94 -7.10 -17.37 11.51
C ASP A 94 -8.54 -17.82 11.83
N ASN A 95 -8.82 -18.26 13.05
CA ASN A 95 -10.14 -18.67 13.52
C ASN A 95 -10.93 -17.53 14.17
N CYS A 96 -10.32 -16.35 14.33
CA CYS A 96 -11.01 -15.18 14.88
C CYS A 96 -12.30 -14.88 14.11
N LEU A 97 -13.35 -14.42 14.82
CA LEU A 97 -14.63 -14.04 14.21
C LEU A 97 -14.51 -12.88 13.23
N ILE A 98 -13.47 -12.06 13.39
CA ILE A 98 -13.11 -10.96 12.50
C ILE A 98 -11.66 -11.18 12.05
N HIS A 99 -11.44 -11.17 10.75
CA HIS A 99 -10.12 -11.41 10.18
C HIS A 99 -9.85 -10.47 9.00
N SER A 100 -8.62 -9.98 8.86
CA SER A 100 -8.23 -9.22 7.66
C SER A 100 -7.82 -10.18 6.56
N ARG A 101 -8.32 -9.94 5.33
CA ARG A 101 -7.92 -10.74 4.17
C ARG A 101 -6.45 -10.50 3.84
N GLU A 102 -5.76 -11.55 3.40
CA GLU A 102 -4.41 -11.42 2.89
C GLU A 102 -4.35 -10.53 1.65
N MET A 103 -3.31 -9.70 1.60
CA MET A 103 -3.10 -8.74 0.51
C MET A 103 -2.89 -9.45 -0.83
N GLY A 104 -3.71 -9.06 -1.81
CA GLY A 104 -3.64 -9.59 -3.18
C GLY A 104 -4.62 -10.72 -3.47
N LEU A 105 -5.41 -11.16 -2.50
CA LEU A 105 -6.52 -12.07 -2.73
C LEU A 105 -7.79 -11.30 -3.12
N ASN A 106 -8.58 -11.86 -4.05
CA ASN A 106 -9.86 -11.28 -4.47
C ASN A 106 -10.93 -11.42 -3.38
N GLY A 107 -11.80 -10.42 -3.26
CA GLY A 107 -12.94 -10.38 -2.36
C GLY A 107 -12.83 -9.27 -1.33
N VAL A 108 -13.72 -9.30 -0.33
CA VAL A 108 -13.79 -8.29 0.74
C VAL A 108 -12.51 -8.25 1.57
N ASP A 109 -12.11 -7.07 2.03
CA ASP A 109 -10.88 -6.88 2.80
C ASP A 109 -10.99 -7.35 4.25
N VAL A 110 -12.19 -7.34 4.81
CA VAL A 110 -12.49 -7.79 6.17
C VAL A 110 -13.44 -8.97 6.13
N ILE A 111 -13.01 -10.09 6.67
CA ILE A 111 -13.78 -11.33 6.75
C ILE A 111 -14.48 -11.35 8.11
N LEU A 112 -15.80 -11.42 8.09
CA LEU A 112 -16.64 -11.57 9.28
C LEU A 112 -17.20 -13.00 9.33
N ARG A 113 -17.30 -13.58 10.53
CA ARG A 113 -17.76 -14.96 10.74
C ARG A 113 -18.78 -15.04 11.88
N GLY A 114 -19.53 -16.16 11.92
CA GLY A 114 -20.46 -16.45 12.99
C GLY A 114 -21.51 -15.36 13.19
N GLU A 115 -21.78 -15.04 14.45
CA GLU A 115 -22.78 -14.03 14.82
C GLU A 115 -22.44 -12.61 14.37
N ILE A 116 -21.12 -12.27 14.26
CA ILE A 116 -20.68 -10.94 13.81
C ILE A 116 -21.08 -10.72 12.35
N TYR A 117 -20.99 -11.77 11.53
CA TYR A 117 -21.42 -11.72 10.14
C TYR A 117 -22.89 -11.30 9.99
N ASN A 118 -23.77 -11.81 10.87
CA ASN A 118 -25.19 -11.49 10.83
C ASN A 118 -25.52 -10.13 11.44
N LYS A 119 -24.80 -9.74 12.50
CA LYS A 119 -25.02 -8.48 13.22
C LYS A 119 -24.42 -7.26 12.53
N PHE A 120 -23.40 -7.44 11.70
CA PHE A 120 -22.72 -6.38 10.93
C PHE A 120 -22.88 -6.66 9.43
N PRO A 121 -23.98 -6.21 8.80
CA PRO A 121 -24.39 -6.63 7.46
C PRO A 121 -23.64 -5.88 6.34
N PHE A 122 -22.34 -5.70 6.48
CA PHE A 122 -21.52 -4.98 5.50
C PHE A 122 -20.36 -5.83 5.01
N ASP A 123 -20.14 -5.76 3.69
CA ASP A 123 -18.93 -6.22 3.04
C ASP A 123 -17.98 -5.03 2.86
N ILE A 124 -16.77 -5.14 3.42
CA ILE A 124 -15.88 -4.00 3.63
C ILE A 124 -14.72 -4.02 2.66
N GLU A 125 -14.53 -2.89 1.96
CA GLU A 125 -13.35 -2.56 1.15
C GLU A 125 -12.53 -1.48 1.85
N CYS A 126 -11.21 -1.66 2.00
CA CYS A 126 -10.31 -0.74 2.67
C CYS A 126 -9.39 -0.03 1.67
N LYS A 127 -9.41 1.28 1.63
CA LYS A 127 -8.57 2.10 0.75
C LYS A 127 -7.65 3.01 1.53
N SER A 128 -6.34 2.77 1.41
CA SER A 128 -5.30 3.61 2.02
C SER A 128 -4.39 4.15 0.93
N CYS A 129 -4.64 5.40 0.49
CA CYS A 129 -3.92 6.01 -0.64
C CYS A 129 -3.93 7.55 -0.56
N GLU A 130 -3.09 8.19 -1.38
CA GLU A 130 -2.98 9.66 -1.47
C GLU A 130 -4.05 10.26 -2.39
N SER A 131 -4.36 9.57 -3.49
CA SER A 131 -5.30 10.03 -4.52
C SER A 131 -6.68 9.44 -4.32
N LEU A 132 -7.71 10.22 -4.59
CA LEU A 132 -9.11 9.81 -4.52
C LEU A 132 -9.57 9.27 -5.88
N SER A 133 -10.06 8.03 -5.88
CA SER A 133 -10.74 7.40 -7.03
C SER A 133 -12.04 6.74 -6.55
N ILE A 134 -12.95 7.57 -6.02
CA ILE A 134 -14.19 7.11 -5.38
C ILE A 134 -15.04 6.23 -6.30
N PRO A 135 -15.25 6.56 -7.61
CA PRO A 135 -16.03 5.70 -8.49
C PRO A 135 -15.46 4.28 -8.64
N ASP A 136 -14.13 4.15 -8.76
CA ASP A 136 -13.49 2.84 -8.87
C ASP A 136 -13.59 2.04 -7.58
N TRP A 137 -13.50 2.71 -6.43
CA TRP A 137 -13.63 2.04 -5.14
C TRP A 137 -15.04 1.52 -4.91
N ILE A 138 -16.06 2.30 -5.28
CA ILE A 138 -17.48 1.89 -5.22
C ILE A 138 -17.70 0.71 -6.17
N ARG A 139 -17.19 0.77 -7.40
CA ARG A 139 -17.27 -0.33 -8.35
C ARG A 139 -16.66 -1.61 -7.78
N GLN A 140 -15.44 -1.53 -7.24
CA GLN A 140 -14.75 -2.67 -6.64
C GLN A 140 -15.51 -3.22 -5.41
N ALA A 141 -16.00 -2.35 -4.53
CA ALA A 141 -16.78 -2.78 -3.36
C ALA A 141 -18.05 -3.52 -3.77
N LYS A 142 -18.76 -3.03 -4.79
CA LYS A 142 -19.94 -3.72 -5.36
C LYS A 142 -19.61 -5.05 -6.04
N GLU A 143 -18.48 -5.13 -6.77
CA GLU A 143 -18.01 -6.37 -7.40
C GLU A 143 -17.62 -7.43 -6.36
N ASN A 144 -17.08 -7.02 -5.21
CA ASN A 144 -16.73 -7.90 -4.10
C ASN A 144 -17.93 -8.29 -3.23
N ASN A 145 -18.98 -7.47 -3.21
CA ASN A 145 -20.24 -7.77 -2.53
C ASN A 145 -21.10 -8.70 -3.42
N LYS A 146 -20.98 -10.01 -3.17
CA LYS A 146 -21.66 -11.05 -3.97
C LYS A 146 -22.98 -11.53 -3.36
N LYS A 147 -23.35 -11.00 -2.19
CA LYS A 147 -24.53 -11.43 -1.45
C LYS A 147 -25.58 -10.34 -1.41
N GLU A 148 -26.79 -10.67 -1.82
CA GLU A 148 -27.90 -9.72 -1.91
C GLU A 148 -28.40 -9.20 -0.55
N ASP A 149 -28.11 -9.92 0.53
CA ASP A 149 -28.50 -9.59 1.90
C ASP A 149 -27.51 -8.70 2.65
N ARG A 150 -26.42 -8.29 1.98
CA ARG A 150 -25.37 -7.46 2.58
C ARG A 150 -25.15 -6.18 1.77
N ASP A 151 -24.91 -5.11 2.47
CA ASP A 151 -24.55 -3.84 1.85
C ASP A 151 -23.02 -3.71 1.74
N TRP A 152 -22.55 -2.93 0.76
CA TRP A 152 -21.13 -2.63 0.62
C TRP A 152 -20.73 -1.40 1.45
N LEU A 153 -19.47 -1.41 1.96
CA LEU A 153 -18.89 -0.32 2.72
C LEU A 153 -17.45 -0.10 2.26
N VAL A 154 -17.08 1.14 1.92
CA VAL A 154 -15.68 1.52 1.69
C VAL A 154 -15.17 2.31 2.87
N VAL A 155 -14.09 1.84 3.51
CA VAL A 155 -13.36 2.60 4.53
C VAL A 155 -12.10 3.18 3.88
N PHE A 156 -12.03 4.50 3.83
CA PHE A 156 -10.93 5.22 3.21
C PHE A 156 -10.13 6.02 4.24
N LYS A 157 -8.80 5.95 4.13
CA LYS A 157 -7.88 6.80 4.88
C LYS A 157 -6.80 7.34 3.96
N LYS A 158 -6.66 8.68 3.95
CA LYS A 158 -5.54 9.34 3.28
C LYS A 158 -4.24 9.13 4.05
N HIS A 159 -3.10 9.02 3.38
CA HIS A 159 -1.80 8.82 4.02
C HIS A 159 -1.27 10.05 4.78
N THR A 160 -1.90 11.19 4.65
CA THR A 160 -1.52 12.40 5.38
C THR A 160 -1.58 12.15 6.87
N LEU A 161 -0.55 12.55 7.59
CA LEU A 161 -0.46 12.41 9.04
C LEU A 161 -1.68 13.07 9.71
N GLY A 162 -2.32 12.36 10.65
CA GLY A 162 -3.48 12.86 11.39
C GLY A 162 -4.82 12.78 10.65
N SER A 163 -4.88 12.27 9.40
CA SER A 163 -6.16 12.08 8.72
C SER A 163 -7.02 11.00 9.40
N GLU A 164 -8.29 11.32 9.64
CA GLU A 164 -9.26 10.33 10.10
C GLU A 164 -9.75 9.46 8.95
N PRO A 165 -10.11 8.20 9.20
CA PRO A 165 -10.80 7.37 8.21
C PRO A 165 -12.20 7.89 7.92
N PHE A 166 -12.60 7.78 6.64
CA PHE A 166 -13.94 8.09 6.17
C PHE A 166 -14.66 6.80 5.78
N VAL A 167 -16.00 6.84 5.86
CA VAL A 167 -16.85 5.77 5.38
C VAL A 167 -17.65 6.26 4.18
N ILE A 168 -17.71 5.44 3.13
CA ILE A 168 -18.53 5.66 1.94
C ILE A 168 -19.48 4.49 1.82
N MET A 169 -20.78 4.78 1.74
CA MET A 169 -21.86 3.80 1.57
C MET A 169 -22.93 4.33 0.64
N GLY A 170 -23.86 3.47 0.20
CA GLY A 170 -25.03 3.90 -0.56
C GLY A 170 -26.02 4.67 0.30
N TRP A 171 -26.73 5.64 -0.30
CA TRP A 171 -27.74 6.42 0.43
C TRP A 171 -28.85 5.54 1.01
N GLU A 172 -29.34 4.56 0.27
CA GLU A 172 -30.36 3.61 0.74
C GLU A 172 -29.90 2.83 1.99
N CYS A 173 -28.62 2.47 2.03
CA CYS A 173 -28.03 1.80 3.19
C CYS A 173 -28.01 2.74 4.42
N PHE A 174 -27.62 4.00 4.23
CA PHE A 174 -27.68 5.01 5.28
C PHE A 174 -29.12 5.21 5.80
N GLU A 175 -30.12 5.32 4.92
CA GLU A 175 -31.53 5.43 5.30
C GLU A 175 -32.00 4.23 6.14
N LYS A 176 -31.69 2.99 5.70
CA LYS A 176 -32.01 1.78 6.47
C LYS A 176 -31.38 1.80 7.87
N MET A 177 -30.17 2.31 8.02
CA MET A 177 -29.50 2.46 9.32
C MET A 177 -30.22 3.48 10.19
N MET A 178 -30.56 4.65 9.63
CA MET A 178 -31.24 5.72 10.36
C MET A 178 -32.62 5.28 10.85
N MET A 179 -33.38 4.55 10.03
CA MET A 179 -34.68 3.99 10.42
C MET A 179 -34.63 2.96 11.57
N LYS A 180 -33.48 2.36 11.82
CA LYS A 180 -33.29 1.44 12.97
C LYS A 180 -32.92 2.17 14.26
N ILE A 181 -32.48 3.41 14.17
CA ILE A 181 -32.05 4.23 15.29
C ILE A 181 -33.19 5.14 15.79
N LEU A 182 -34.06 5.58 14.87
CA LEU A 182 -35.25 6.40 15.14
C LEU A 182 -36.42 5.54 15.63
#